data_fac37ef6fb46a8a95c6caea3ce29fd50
#
_entry.id   fac37ef6fb46a8a95c6caea3ce29fd50
#
_cell.length_a   1.000
_cell.length_b   1.000
_cell.length_c   1.000
_cell.angle_alpha   90.00
_cell.angle_beta   90.00
_cell.angle_gamma   90.00
#
_symmetry.space_group_name_H-M   'P 1'
#
loop_
_entity.id
_entity.type
_entity.pdbx_description
1 polymer ?
#
loop_
_entity_poly.entity_id
_entity_poly.type
_entity_poly.pdbx_seq_one_letter_code
_entity_poly.pdbx_strand_id
1 'polypeptide(L)'
;AISQPWQKLVKQALSCFLVAIDDLVREHNADLIIDQTLGRKFTEYPGSARALTGSEYAILAPNFSSLRERAYTRQYPSAKPKILISMGGIDTPNATLQSLQSLVGKVTADFTVLLSPRAPNYQQVKRWCDSQGDVQHQDFEADMAGLMLKHDIAIGAPGTTSWERACL
;
A
#
# COMPACT_ATOMS: atom_id res chain seq x y z
N ALA A 1 -4.98 15.16 -9.91
CA ALA A 1 -6.24 14.88 -9.18
C ALA A 1 -7.44 15.26 -10.04
N ILE A 2 -8.51 14.47 -9.99
CA ILE A 2 -9.74 14.74 -10.73
C ILE A 2 -10.46 15.89 -10.04
N SER A 3 -10.72 16.99 -10.78
CA SER A 3 -11.32 18.19 -10.22
C SER A 3 -12.84 18.11 -10.10
N GLN A 4 -13.43 18.91 -9.20
CA GLN A 4 -14.88 19.01 -9.02
C GLN A 4 -15.63 19.39 -10.32
N PRO A 5 -15.16 20.36 -11.14
CA PRO A 5 -15.79 20.65 -12.44
C PRO A 5 -15.83 19.45 -13.38
N TRP A 6 -14.77 18.65 -13.44
CA TRP A 6 -14.74 17.43 -14.24
C TRP A 6 -15.79 16.41 -13.75
N GLN A 7 -15.90 16.22 -12.44
CA GLN A 7 -16.92 15.34 -11.84
C GLN A 7 -18.34 15.78 -12.21
N LYS A 8 -18.61 17.10 -12.19
CA LYS A 8 -19.90 17.66 -12.60
C LYS A 8 -20.21 17.36 -14.06
N LEU A 9 -19.23 17.55 -14.95
CA LEU A 9 -19.39 17.25 -16.38
C LEU A 9 -19.71 15.78 -16.62
N VAL A 10 -18.98 14.86 -15.97
CA VAL A 10 -19.21 13.42 -16.10
C VAL A 10 -20.61 13.03 -15.62
N LYS A 11 -21.04 13.53 -14.46
CA LYS A 11 -22.40 13.28 -13.96
C LYS A 11 -23.48 13.76 -14.91
N GLN A 12 -23.32 14.95 -15.49
CA GLN A 12 -24.27 15.53 -16.45
C GLN A 12 -24.31 14.75 -17.76
N ALA A 13 -23.12 14.34 -18.28
CA ALA A 13 -23.03 13.66 -19.55
C ALA A 13 -23.52 12.19 -19.48
N LEU A 14 -23.28 11.50 -18.36
CA LEU A 14 -23.55 10.06 -18.23
C LEU A 14 -24.73 9.74 -17.33
N SER A 15 -25.32 10.74 -16.64
CA SER A 15 -26.39 10.53 -15.65
C SER A 15 -26.08 9.39 -14.67
N CYS A 16 -24.81 9.30 -14.22
CA CYS A 16 -24.30 8.20 -13.42
C CYS A 16 -24.20 8.55 -11.94
N PHE A 17 -24.24 7.54 -11.08
CA PHE A 17 -23.82 7.63 -9.70
C PHE A 17 -22.28 7.69 -9.62
N LEU A 18 -21.73 8.74 -9.02
CA LEU A 18 -20.30 8.99 -8.96
C LEU A 18 -19.76 8.73 -7.56
N VAL A 19 -18.79 7.80 -7.46
CA VAL A 19 -18.04 7.55 -6.25
C VAL A 19 -16.66 8.18 -6.36
N ALA A 20 -16.26 8.96 -5.37
CA ALA A 20 -14.91 9.52 -5.25
C ALA A 20 -14.14 8.77 -4.15
N ILE A 21 -12.90 8.39 -4.45
CA ILE A 21 -11.94 7.93 -3.44
C ILE A 21 -11.00 9.09 -3.19
N ASP A 22 -10.94 9.56 -1.94
CA ASP A 22 -10.15 10.73 -1.55
C ASP A 22 -9.49 10.52 -0.19
N ASP A 23 -8.36 11.14 0.03
CA ASP A 23 -7.59 11.12 1.29
C ASP A 23 -7.15 12.54 1.74
N LEU A 24 -7.56 13.57 1.01
CA LEU A 24 -7.12 14.95 1.18
C LEU A 24 -8.24 15.93 1.59
N VAL A 25 -9.44 15.43 1.86
CA VAL A 25 -10.59 16.27 2.27
C VAL A 25 -10.90 17.38 1.25
N ARG A 26 -10.94 17.02 -0.02
CA ARG A 26 -11.25 17.95 -1.10
C ARG A 26 -12.77 18.09 -1.28
N GLU A 27 -13.20 19.22 -1.90
CA GLU A 27 -14.56 19.33 -2.37
C GLU A 27 -14.83 18.41 -3.56
N HIS A 28 -15.95 17.73 -3.52
CA HIS A 28 -16.38 16.78 -4.54
C HIS A 28 -17.79 17.09 -5.05
N ASN A 29 -18.01 16.85 -6.35
CA ASN A 29 -19.33 16.72 -6.96
C ASN A 29 -19.67 15.24 -7.15
N ALA A 30 -19.48 14.46 -6.09
CA ALA A 30 -19.75 13.02 -6.06
C ALA A 30 -21.01 12.74 -5.24
N ASP A 31 -21.63 11.59 -5.44
CA ASP A 31 -22.75 11.10 -4.64
C ASP A 31 -22.26 10.40 -3.37
N LEU A 32 -21.08 9.80 -3.46
CA LEU A 32 -20.42 9.11 -2.35
C LEU A 32 -18.92 9.39 -2.37
N ILE A 33 -18.37 9.64 -1.20
CA ILE A 33 -16.92 9.75 -0.96
C ILE A 33 -16.49 8.56 -0.10
N ILE A 34 -15.36 7.94 -0.44
CA ILE A 34 -14.71 6.93 0.40
C ILE A 34 -13.33 7.46 0.77
N ASP A 35 -13.08 7.63 2.06
CA ASP A 35 -11.79 8.02 2.60
C ASP A 35 -11.36 7.03 3.69
N GLN A 36 -10.43 6.17 3.34
CA GLN A 36 -9.93 5.11 4.22
C GLN A 36 -8.86 5.60 5.22
N THR A 37 -8.64 6.90 5.35
CA THR A 37 -7.63 7.46 6.25
C THR A 37 -7.98 7.17 7.71
N LEU A 38 -7.02 6.68 8.49
CA LEU A 38 -7.21 6.39 9.91
C LEU A 38 -7.62 7.65 10.68
N GLY A 39 -8.71 7.56 11.45
CA GLY A 39 -9.20 8.65 12.27
C GLY A 39 -9.94 9.74 11.50
N ARG A 40 -10.12 9.63 10.17
CA ARG A 40 -10.90 10.56 9.37
C ARG A 40 -12.35 10.57 9.81
N LYS A 41 -12.94 11.76 9.95
CA LYS A 41 -14.36 11.93 10.30
C LYS A 41 -15.15 12.40 9.08
N PHE A 42 -16.36 11.89 8.89
CA PHE A 42 -17.22 12.30 7.78
C PHE A 42 -17.58 13.80 7.83
N THR A 43 -17.57 14.40 9.02
CA THR A 43 -17.82 15.83 9.24
C THR A 43 -16.71 16.74 8.70
N GLU A 44 -15.56 16.19 8.35
CA GLU A 44 -14.46 16.95 7.74
C GLU A 44 -14.71 17.26 6.26
N TYR A 45 -15.58 16.47 5.61
CA TYR A 45 -15.92 16.72 4.21
C TYR A 45 -16.96 17.81 4.06
N PRO A 46 -16.67 18.89 3.29
CA PRO A 46 -17.64 19.93 3.01
C PRO A 46 -18.67 19.44 1.99
N GLY A 47 -19.91 19.98 2.07
CA GLY A 47 -20.94 19.76 1.07
C GLY A 47 -21.93 18.65 1.42
N SER A 48 -22.70 18.22 0.41
CA SER A 48 -23.85 17.32 0.56
C SER A 48 -23.53 15.86 0.20
N ALA A 49 -22.30 15.55 -0.23
CA ALA A 49 -21.91 14.18 -0.53
C ALA A 49 -21.88 13.33 0.74
N ARG A 50 -22.41 12.11 0.66
CA ARG A 50 -22.24 11.13 1.72
C ARG A 50 -20.78 10.69 1.78
N ALA A 51 -20.16 10.76 2.97
CA ALA A 51 -18.78 10.29 3.15
C ALA A 51 -18.74 9.05 4.07
N LEU A 52 -18.06 8.01 3.60
CA LEU A 52 -17.68 6.81 4.35
C LEU A 52 -16.21 6.97 4.70
N THR A 53 -15.91 7.12 6.00
CA THR A 53 -14.56 7.53 6.42
C THR A 53 -14.01 6.60 7.48
N GLY A 54 -12.71 6.37 7.43
CA GLY A 54 -12.01 5.52 8.39
C GLY A 54 -11.54 4.18 7.82
N SER A 55 -10.79 3.45 8.63
CA SER A 55 -10.19 2.17 8.25
C SER A 55 -11.19 1.05 7.94
N GLU A 56 -12.41 1.15 8.49
CA GLU A 56 -13.50 0.20 8.21
C GLU A 56 -13.95 0.22 6.74
N TYR A 57 -13.63 1.29 6.02
CA TYR A 57 -13.91 1.44 4.58
C TYR A 57 -12.67 1.24 3.71
N ALA A 58 -11.62 0.60 4.26
CA ALA A 58 -10.43 0.29 3.49
C ALA A 58 -10.76 -0.66 2.33
N ILE A 59 -10.37 -0.25 1.12
CA ILE A 59 -10.62 -1.01 -0.10
C ILE A 59 -9.44 -1.94 -0.33
N LEU A 60 -9.66 -3.23 -0.12
CA LEU A 60 -8.68 -4.29 -0.30
C LEU A 60 -9.11 -5.26 -1.39
N ALA A 61 -8.14 -5.86 -2.07
CA ALA A 61 -8.44 -6.94 -3.01
C ALA A 61 -8.98 -8.17 -2.25
N PRO A 62 -9.90 -8.95 -2.85
CA PRO A 62 -10.58 -10.07 -2.17
C PRO A 62 -9.63 -11.13 -1.58
N ASN A 63 -8.45 -11.33 -2.18
CA ASN A 63 -7.46 -12.28 -1.69
C ASN A 63 -6.90 -11.92 -0.31
N PHE A 64 -6.86 -10.64 0.09
CA PHE A 64 -6.50 -10.26 1.46
C PHE A 64 -7.48 -10.81 2.47
N SER A 65 -8.77 -10.65 2.21
CA SER A 65 -9.82 -11.17 3.08
C SER A 65 -9.76 -12.69 3.21
N SER A 66 -9.56 -13.41 2.11
CA SER A 66 -9.51 -14.87 2.08
C SER A 66 -8.28 -15.45 2.78
N LEU A 67 -7.18 -14.72 2.86
CA LEU A 67 -5.95 -15.16 3.52
C LEU A 67 -5.84 -14.74 4.98
N ARG A 68 -6.76 -13.91 5.47
CA ARG A 68 -6.70 -13.34 6.83
C ARG A 68 -6.68 -14.40 7.94
N GLU A 69 -7.50 -15.45 7.84
CA GLU A 69 -7.50 -16.53 8.84
C GLU A 69 -6.14 -17.23 8.91
N ARG A 70 -5.51 -17.45 7.77
CA ARG A 70 -4.16 -18.04 7.72
C ARG A 70 -3.10 -17.14 8.35
N ALA A 71 -3.26 -15.82 8.22
CA ALA A 71 -2.37 -14.86 8.86
C ALA A 71 -2.49 -14.92 10.39
N TYR A 72 -3.70 -15.03 10.92
CA TYR A 72 -3.92 -15.16 12.37
C TYR A 72 -3.40 -16.47 12.98
N THR A 73 -3.42 -17.54 12.21
CA THR A 73 -2.94 -18.86 12.69
C THR A 73 -1.45 -19.06 12.43
N ARG A 74 -0.77 -18.08 11.82
CA ARG A 74 0.64 -18.12 11.53
C ARG A 74 1.45 -18.22 12.84
N GLN A 75 2.33 -19.21 12.91
CA GLN A 75 3.29 -19.29 14.00
C GLN A 75 4.37 -18.22 13.83
N TYR A 76 4.82 -17.68 14.94
CA TYR A 76 5.90 -16.70 14.91
C TYR A 76 7.18 -17.31 14.32
N PRO A 77 8.01 -16.47 13.70
CA PRO A 77 9.12 -16.96 12.90
C PRO A 77 10.16 -17.72 13.71
N SER A 78 10.86 -18.55 13.00
CA SER A 78 12.13 -19.14 13.42
C SER A 78 13.17 -18.05 13.75
N ALA A 79 14.37 -18.45 14.16
CA ALA A 79 15.48 -17.55 14.45
C ALA A 79 15.86 -16.60 13.29
N LYS A 80 15.39 -16.85 12.07
CA LYS A 80 15.66 -16.01 10.89
C LYS A 80 14.34 -15.59 10.24
N PRO A 81 13.74 -14.44 10.63
CA PRO A 81 12.49 -13.93 10.06
C PRO A 81 12.67 -13.49 8.60
N LYS A 82 11.57 -13.54 7.85
CA LYS A 82 11.48 -13.02 6.48
C LYS A 82 10.90 -11.61 6.50
N ILE A 83 11.62 -10.66 5.94
CA ILE A 83 11.24 -9.25 5.94
C ILE A 83 10.95 -8.81 4.49
N LEU A 84 9.72 -8.35 4.24
CA LEU A 84 9.35 -7.71 2.99
C LEU A 84 9.58 -6.20 3.07
N ILE A 85 10.28 -5.63 2.09
CA ILE A 85 10.42 -4.18 1.93
C ILE A 85 9.75 -3.75 0.63
N SER A 86 8.71 -2.92 0.74
CA SER A 86 7.96 -2.39 -0.41
C SER A 86 7.50 -0.96 -0.15
N MET A 87 8.25 0.01 -0.67
CA MET A 87 8.02 1.45 -0.49
C MET A 87 7.10 2.07 -1.57
N GLY A 88 6.34 1.22 -2.28
CA GLY A 88 5.51 1.62 -3.40
C GLY A 88 6.26 1.63 -4.73
N GLY A 89 5.51 1.92 -5.82
CA GLY A 89 6.02 1.69 -7.19
C GLY A 89 7.10 2.67 -7.65
N ILE A 90 7.24 3.82 -7.04
CA ILE A 90 8.17 4.90 -7.51
C ILE A 90 9.30 5.15 -6.53
N ASP A 91 9.05 5.17 -5.22
CA ASP A 91 10.06 5.37 -4.16
C ASP A 91 11.11 6.46 -4.49
N THR A 92 10.64 7.65 -4.82
CA THR A 92 11.50 8.80 -5.17
C THR A 92 12.58 9.12 -4.10
N PRO A 93 12.28 9.04 -2.79
CA PRO A 93 13.28 9.29 -1.75
C PRO A 93 14.31 8.17 -1.58
N ASN A 94 14.18 7.06 -2.31
CA ASN A 94 15.03 5.87 -2.18
C ASN A 94 15.01 5.25 -0.76
N ALA A 95 13.82 5.25 -0.14
CA ALA A 95 13.62 4.72 1.20
C ALA A 95 13.88 3.21 1.26
N THR A 96 13.70 2.50 0.14
CA THR A 96 14.04 1.08 -0.02
C THR A 96 15.53 0.85 0.29
N LEU A 97 16.43 1.57 -0.36
CA LEU A 97 17.88 1.40 -0.15
C LEU A 97 18.30 1.83 1.26
N GLN A 98 17.72 2.92 1.76
CA GLN A 98 18.01 3.39 3.13
C GLN A 98 17.61 2.36 4.18
N SER A 99 16.45 1.72 4.01
CA SER A 99 15.98 0.65 4.90
C SER A 99 16.91 -0.57 4.84
N LEU A 100 17.29 -1.00 3.64
CA LEU A 100 18.21 -2.11 3.45
C LEU A 100 19.56 -1.86 4.12
N GLN A 101 20.19 -0.72 3.87
CA GLN A 101 21.48 -0.34 4.46
C GLN A 101 21.43 -0.21 5.99
N SER A 102 20.24 0.08 6.52
CA SER A 102 20.03 0.19 7.96
C SER A 102 19.87 -1.16 8.64
N LEU A 103 19.41 -2.20 7.92
CA LEU A 103 19.03 -3.50 8.49
C LEU A 103 19.98 -4.64 8.12
N VAL A 104 20.39 -4.73 6.85
CA VAL A 104 21.22 -5.85 6.36
C VAL A 104 22.58 -5.83 7.03
N GLY A 105 22.99 -7.00 7.51
CA GLY A 105 24.22 -7.17 8.30
C GLY A 105 24.09 -6.76 9.79
N LYS A 106 22.97 -6.15 10.21
CA LYS A 106 22.69 -5.82 11.63
C LYS A 106 21.56 -6.67 12.19
N VAL A 107 20.67 -7.19 11.34
CA VAL A 107 19.56 -8.07 11.71
C VAL A 107 19.73 -9.39 10.98
N THR A 108 19.66 -10.50 11.69
CA THR A 108 19.64 -11.84 11.08
C THR A 108 18.24 -12.09 10.51
N ALA A 109 18.07 -11.91 9.19
CA ALA A 109 16.80 -12.06 8.50
C ALA A 109 17.04 -12.38 7.01
N ASP A 110 16.03 -12.95 6.34
CA ASP A 110 15.95 -12.98 4.87
C ASP A 110 15.14 -11.80 4.41
N PHE A 111 15.65 -11.03 3.44
CA PHE A 111 14.98 -9.84 2.93
C PHE A 111 14.44 -10.08 1.53
N THR A 112 13.20 -9.66 1.28
CA THR A 112 12.62 -9.55 -0.05
C THR A 112 12.32 -8.09 -0.33
N VAL A 113 12.81 -7.59 -1.45
CA VAL A 113 12.58 -6.21 -1.93
C VAL A 113 11.65 -6.26 -3.13
N LEU A 114 10.54 -5.53 -3.05
CA LEU A 114 9.67 -5.32 -4.20
C LEU A 114 9.79 -3.87 -4.65
N LEU A 115 10.41 -3.65 -5.82
CA LEU A 115 10.60 -2.32 -6.39
C LEU A 115 10.43 -2.36 -7.90
N SER A 116 9.52 -1.53 -8.41
CA SER A 116 9.23 -1.43 -9.84
C SER A 116 10.42 -0.89 -10.65
N PRO A 117 10.68 -1.39 -11.88
CA PRO A 117 11.63 -0.81 -12.82
C PRO A 117 11.38 0.68 -13.17
N ARG A 118 10.18 1.20 -12.84
CA ARG A 118 9.84 2.62 -13.01
C ARG A 118 10.44 3.51 -11.93
N ALA A 119 10.93 2.94 -10.83
CA ALA A 119 11.54 3.72 -9.75
C ALA A 119 12.85 4.39 -10.22
N PRO A 120 13.07 5.67 -9.93
CA PRO A 120 14.29 6.39 -10.36
C PRO A 120 15.57 5.70 -9.90
N ASN A 121 15.54 5.07 -8.73
CA ASN A 121 16.70 4.44 -8.10
C ASN A 121 16.77 2.93 -8.33
N TYR A 122 15.91 2.37 -9.21
CA TYR A 122 15.79 0.93 -9.43
C TYR A 122 17.14 0.24 -9.68
N GLN A 123 17.95 0.74 -10.63
CA GLN A 123 19.23 0.12 -10.98
C GLN A 123 20.23 0.13 -9.81
N GLN A 124 20.19 1.17 -8.98
CA GLN A 124 21.03 1.27 -7.80
C GLN A 124 20.62 0.23 -6.76
N VAL A 125 19.32 0.16 -6.45
CA VAL A 125 18.76 -0.80 -5.49
C VAL A 125 19.02 -2.22 -5.94
N LYS A 126 18.75 -2.54 -7.20
CA LYS A 126 18.95 -3.87 -7.76
C LYS A 126 20.41 -4.33 -7.63
N ARG A 127 21.37 -3.51 -8.09
CA ARG A 127 22.79 -3.84 -7.97
C ARG A 127 23.23 -4.05 -6.53
N TRP A 128 22.68 -3.25 -5.61
CA TRP A 128 22.97 -3.40 -4.20
C TRP A 128 22.40 -4.72 -3.66
N CYS A 129 21.16 -5.07 -3.98
CA CYS A 129 20.55 -6.35 -3.60
C CYS A 129 21.34 -7.54 -4.15
N ASP A 130 21.75 -7.49 -5.43
CA ASP A 130 22.51 -8.55 -6.10
C ASP A 130 23.90 -8.78 -5.42
N SER A 131 24.40 -7.81 -4.68
CA SER A 131 25.65 -7.92 -3.90
C SER A 131 25.48 -8.51 -2.50
N GLN A 132 24.24 -8.77 -2.04
CA GLN A 132 23.93 -9.28 -0.71
C GLN A 132 23.39 -10.71 -0.78
N GLY A 133 23.90 -11.61 0.05
CA GLY A 133 23.49 -13.02 0.04
C GLY A 133 22.09 -13.29 0.62
N ASP A 134 21.62 -12.42 1.52
CA ASP A 134 20.35 -12.57 2.24
C ASP A 134 19.23 -11.67 1.68
N VAL A 135 19.42 -11.06 0.51
CA VAL A 135 18.46 -10.13 -0.11
C VAL A 135 18.03 -10.63 -1.47
N GLN A 136 16.72 -10.80 -1.66
CA GLN A 136 16.10 -11.09 -2.95
C GLN A 136 15.40 -9.86 -3.49
N HIS A 137 15.58 -9.56 -4.76
CA HIS A 137 14.91 -8.46 -5.45
C HIS A 137 13.85 -8.99 -6.42
N GLN A 138 12.67 -8.37 -6.40
CA GLN A 138 11.55 -8.64 -7.32
C GLN A 138 11.09 -7.33 -7.95
N ASP A 139 10.81 -7.37 -9.26
CA ASP A 139 10.34 -6.21 -10.03
C ASP A 139 8.84 -5.95 -9.84
N PHE A 140 8.08 -7.03 -9.71
CA PHE A 140 6.63 -7.01 -9.65
C PHE A 140 6.08 -8.26 -8.96
N GLU A 141 4.94 -8.11 -8.27
CA GLU A 141 4.15 -9.22 -7.74
C GLU A 141 2.66 -8.96 -7.99
N ALA A 142 2.00 -9.93 -8.60
CA ALA A 142 0.56 -9.86 -8.84
C ALA A 142 -0.25 -10.28 -7.61
N ASP A 143 0.25 -11.25 -6.83
CA ASP A 143 -0.39 -11.71 -5.59
C ASP A 143 0.30 -11.11 -4.35
N MET A 144 0.05 -9.82 -4.13
CA MET A 144 0.59 -9.12 -2.96
C MET A 144 0.15 -9.75 -1.63
N ALA A 145 -1.07 -10.27 -1.55
CA ALA A 145 -1.55 -10.91 -0.33
C ALA A 145 -0.77 -12.21 -0.03
N GLY A 146 -0.54 -13.04 -1.05
CA GLY A 146 0.29 -14.24 -0.92
C GLY A 146 1.76 -13.90 -0.63
N LEU A 147 2.29 -12.82 -1.21
CA LEU A 147 3.64 -12.35 -0.88
C LEU A 147 3.73 -11.92 0.58
N MET A 148 2.83 -11.06 1.04
CA MET A 148 2.80 -10.59 2.44
C MET A 148 2.62 -11.75 3.42
N LEU A 149 1.76 -12.72 3.12
CA LEU A 149 1.54 -13.88 3.97
C LEU A 149 2.80 -14.75 4.16
N LYS A 150 3.72 -14.76 3.20
CA LYS A 150 4.99 -15.50 3.25
C LYS A 150 6.07 -14.80 4.08
N HIS A 151 5.84 -13.57 4.50
CA HIS A 151 6.79 -12.77 5.27
C HIS A 151 6.27 -12.52 6.68
N ASP A 152 7.18 -12.41 7.63
CA ASP A 152 6.88 -12.22 9.05
C ASP A 152 6.76 -10.75 9.41
N ILE A 153 7.49 -9.90 8.69
CA ILE A 153 7.52 -8.45 8.87
C ILE A 153 7.42 -7.79 7.50
N ALA A 154 6.63 -6.72 7.40
CA ALA A 154 6.55 -5.91 6.20
C ALA A 154 6.84 -4.44 6.51
N ILE A 155 7.82 -3.87 5.80
CA ILE A 155 8.23 -2.47 5.87
C ILE A 155 7.78 -1.78 4.58
N GLY A 156 7.07 -0.67 4.70
CA GLY A 156 6.58 0.03 3.52
C GLY A 156 6.10 1.44 3.78
N ALA A 157 5.95 2.20 2.70
CA ALA A 157 5.42 3.55 2.75
C ALA A 157 3.95 3.58 3.22
N PRO A 158 3.48 4.71 3.76
CA PRO A 158 2.06 4.93 4.05
C PRO A 158 1.24 4.94 2.75
N GLY A 159 -0.07 4.64 2.86
CA GLY A 159 -1.02 4.56 1.77
C GLY A 159 -1.90 3.32 1.88
N THR A 160 -2.60 2.95 0.79
CA THR A 160 -3.50 1.78 0.74
C THR A 160 -2.80 0.49 1.21
N THR A 161 -1.54 0.30 0.85
CA THR A 161 -0.73 -0.85 1.27
C THR A 161 -0.55 -0.97 2.79
N SER A 162 -0.78 0.10 3.55
CA SER A 162 -0.82 0.01 5.02
C SER A 162 -1.99 -0.84 5.51
N TRP A 163 -3.13 -0.76 4.86
CA TRP A 163 -4.31 -1.58 5.17
C TRP A 163 -4.13 -3.03 4.72
N GLU A 164 -3.44 -3.24 3.59
CA GLU A 164 -3.04 -4.56 3.14
C GLU A 164 -2.14 -5.25 4.19
N ARG A 165 -1.11 -4.54 4.68
CA ARG A 165 -0.24 -5.05 5.76
C ARG A 165 -0.99 -5.28 7.07
N ALA A 166 -1.92 -4.40 7.43
CA ALA A 166 -2.72 -4.55 8.66
C ALA A 166 -3.75 -5.67 8.57
N CYS A 167 -4.08 -6.14 7.37
CA CYS A 167 -5.00 -7.25 7.15
C CYS A 167 -4.34 -8.61 7.38
N LEU A 168 -3.05 -8.74 7.13
CA LEU A 168 -2.25 -9.96 7.17
C LEU A 168 -1.11 -9.89 8.19
#